data_8383c02353a3832d94f4069be6d7fc2c
#
_entry.id   8383c02353a3832d94f4069be6d7fc2c
#
_cell.length_a   1.000
_cell.length_b   1.000
_cell.length_c   1.000
_cell.angle_alpha   90.00
_cell.angle_beta   90.00
_cell.angle_gamma   90.00
#
_symmetry.space_group_name_H-M   'P 1'
#
loop_
_entity.id
_entity.type
_entity.pdbx_description
1 polymer ?
#
loop_
_entity_poly.entity_id
_entity_poly.type
_entity_poly.pdbx_seq_one_letter_code
_entity_poly.pdbx_strand_id
1 'polypeptide(L)'
;MTDSGLRRFLPADLNDPLLRSAYSLMLNAGAGAVIGLGYWTVTARVFDEKDVGVGMAILAAMRLLAAVTSFGFVGTVARFVPEAGRRTSRFVATVYGAAATLAVAGCALFLLTLSGWGETYSLLSGWGAGVVFTVMVIVWSICTLQDVVLTGLRKAPWVPVANLVFWVIRFAVLAGCAVLLARSSGAAVSWAVFLAWIAPGLVVALCLNTIVFRRLIPQHARRTAGKSLPPARQIGRFLAGDYAGSIFTLLFNYGVPVLVAAQVSKEMNAYYGLTITLGAMLEMLSYTMASSLTVEGAFDAAKLAENCRRALRRTFLILTPLVLAATLLAPVALWLFGEGYAHHATDLMRLIALAALPRAVVELYLGALRALRRAGVIVFVQFGMAAMAIGGAQVLLPVYGITGVGIAILAAQTITALAVLPSLWRIASGRAQAARLHPPDDPGGVQA
;
A
#
# COMPACT_ATOMS: atom_id res chain seq x y z
N MET A 1 -29.70 -10.74 32.03
CA MET A 1 -30.15 -11.38 30.79
C MET A 1 -29.05 -11.11 29.78
N THR A 2 -28.12 -11.79 29.79
CA THR A 2 -27.45 -13.04 29.39
C THR A 2 -26.86 -12.91 27.98
N ASP A 3 -25.57 -12.72 28.01
CA ASP A 3 -24.56 -12.64 26.94
C ASP A 3 -24.47 -13.91 26.02
N SER A 4 -25.46 -14.80 26.11
CA SER A 4 -25.45 -16.12 25.46
C SER A 4 -26.16 -16.19 24.09
N GLY A 5 -26.88 -15.15 23.69
CA GLY A 5 -27.66 -15.16 22.44
C GLY A 5 -26.87 -14.82 21.18
N LEU A 6 -25.88 -13.95 21.28
CA LEU A 6 -25.05 -13.49 20.13
C LEU A 6 -23.94 -14.47 19.77
N ARG A 7 -23.56 -15.36 20.67
CA ARG A 7 -22.49 -16.34 20.45
C ARG A 7 -22.84 -17.49 19.48
N ARG A 8 -24.11 -17.68 19.15
CA ARG A 8 -24.58 -18.78 18.27
C ARG A 8 -24.49 -18.48 16.77
N PHE A 9 -24.29 -17.21 16.39
CA PHE A 9 -24.19 -16.80 14.97
C PHE A 9 -22.77 -16.50 14.52
N LEU A 10 -21.77 -16.57 15.40
CA LEU A 10 -20.37 -16.39 15.05
C LEU A 10 -19.73 -17.78 14.84
N PRO A 11 -18.95 -17.97 13.74
CA PRO A 11 -18.21 -19.21 13.53
C PRO A 11 -17.34 -19.53 14.76
N ALA A 12 -17.28 -20.79 15.14
CA ALA A 12 -16.50 -21.27 16.31
C ALA A 12 -15.03 -20.84 16.29
N ASP A 13 -14.52 -20.47 15.13
CA ASP A 13 -13.14 -20.03 14.87
C ASP A 13 -12.78 -18.64 15.41
N LEU A 14 -13.75 -17.81 15.82
CA LEU A 14 -13.48 -16.46 16.36
C LEU A 14 -12.86 -16.46 17.78
N ASN A 15 -12.73 -17.60 18.41
CA ASN A 15 -12.03 -17.73 19.69
C ASN A 15 -10.50 -17.84 19.53
N ASP A 16 -10.00 -18.07 18.31
CA ASP A 16 -8.55 -18.02 18.02
C ASP A 16 -8.09 -16.57 17.89
N PRO A 17 -7.16 -16.08 18.73
CA PRO A 17 -6.64 -14.72 18.68
C PRO A 17 -6.02 -14.35 17.33
N LEU A 18 -5.47 -15.32 16.57
CA LEU A 18 -4.89 -15.14 15.25
C LEU A 18 -5.97 -14.85 14.20
N LEU A 19 -7.03 -15.68 14.19
CA LEU A 19 -8.14 -15.51 13.25
C LEU A 19 -8.92 -14.21 13.52
N ARG A 20 -9.14 -13.89 14.81
CA ARG A 20 -9.76 -12.60 15.19
C ARG A 20 -8.97 -11.40 14.69
N SER A 21 -7.63 -11.44 14.78
CA SER A 21 -6.78 -10.36 14.28
C SER A 21 -6.84 -10.28 12.75
N ALA A 22 -6.82 -11.41 12.04
CA ALA A 22 -6.92 -11.46 10.59
C ALA A 22 -8.26 -10.91 10.08
N TYR A 23 -9.38 -11.35 10.65
CA TYR A 23 -10.72 -10.83 10.29
C TYR A 23 -10.87 -9.34 10.59
N SER A 24 -10.33 -8.88 11.71
CA SER A 24 -10.33 -7.46 12.08
C SER A 24 -9.58 -6.60 11.06
N LEU A 25 -8.43 -7.05 10.58
CA LEU A 25 -7.65 -6.35 9.55
C LEU A 25 -8.32 -6.40 8.17
N MET A 26 -8.95 -7.53 7.81
CA MET A 26 -9.73 -7.64 6.56
C MET A 26 -10.94 -6.71 6.55
N LEU A 27 -11.70 -6.68 7.65
CA LEU A 27 -12.83 -5.78 7.80
C LEU A 27 -12.39 -4.30 7.74
N ASN A 28 -11.27 -3.97 8.40
CA ASN A 28 -10.67 -2.65 8.33
C ASN A 28 -10.33 -2.25 6.89
N ALA A 29 -9.71 -3.14 6.14
CA ALA A 29 -9.34 -2.89 4.76
C ALA A 29 -10.57 -2.67 3.86
N GLY A 30 -11.60 -3.51 3.98
CA GLY A 30 -12.86 -3.38 3.23
C GLY A 30 -13.62 -2.10 3.58
N ALA A 31 -13.77 -1.81 4.88
CA ALA A 31 -14.40 -0.57 5.35
C ALA A 31 -13.63 0.67 4.86
N GLY A 32 -12.28 0.62 4.92
CA GLY A 32 -11.43 1.70 4.43
C GLY A 32 -11.59 1.98 2.94
N ALA A 33 -11.77 0.95 2.13
CA ALA A 33 -12.04 1.09 0.70
C ALA A 33 -13.38 1.80 0.45
N VAL A 34 -14.47 1.35 1.09
CA VAL A 34 -15.80 1.95 0.93
C VAL A 34 -15.83 3.40 1.43
N ILE A 35 -15.25 3.65 2.60
CA ILE A 35 -15.20 4.99 3.18
C ILE A 35 -14.30 5.91 2.35
N GLY A 36 -13.16 5.39 1.85
CA GLY A 36 -12.29 6.13 0.95
C GLY A 36 -12.97 6.51 -0.36
N LEU A 37 -13.79 5.61 -0.92
CA LEU A 37 -14.61 5.90 -2.09
C LEU A 37 -15.60 7.03 -1.81
N GLY A 38 -16.34 6.96 -0.70
CA GLY A 38 -17.28 8.01 -0.31
C GLY A 38 -16.61 9.38 -0.11
N TYR A 39 -15.42 9.40 0.52
CA TYR A 39 -14.62 10.62 0.67
C TYR A 39 -14.32 11.26 -0.69
N TRP A 40 -13.81 10.49 -1.65
CA TRP A 40 -13.44 11.00 -2.96
C TRP A 40 -14.66 11.37 -3.80
N THR A 41 -15.79 10.67 -3.64
CA THR A 41 -17.05 11.05 -4.31
C THR A 41 -17.53 12.42 -3.84
N VAL A 42 -17.54 12.66 -2.54
CA VAL A 42 -17.92 13.98 -1.99
C VAL A 42 -16.93 15.05 -2.46
N THR A 43 -15.62 14.78 -2.37
CA THR A 43 -14.58 15.72 -2.80
C THR A 43 -14.73 16.12 -4.26
N ALA A 44 -14.94 15.14 -5.15
CA ALA A 44 -15.06 15.38 -6.60
C ALA A 44 -16.36 16.07 -7.00
N ARG A 45 -17.43 15.97 -6.19
CA ARG A 45 -18.73 16.62 -6.44
C ARG A 45 -18.81 18.04 -5.90
N VAL A 46 -18.04 18.34 -4.86
CA VAL A 46 -18.13 19.63 -4.14
C VAL A 46 -17.10 20.62 -4.66
N PHE A 47 -15.92 20.17 -5.02
CA PHE A 47 -14.80 21.02 -5.40
C PHE A 47 -14.48 20.95 -6.90
N ASP A 48 -13.88 22.02 -7.43
CA ASP A 48 -13.42 22.11 -8.81
C ASP A 48 -12.36 21.03 -9.10
N GLU A 49 -12.42 20.44 -10.30
CA GLU A 49 -11.52 19.34 -10.71
C GLU A 49 -10.04 19.74 -10.67
N LYS A 50 -9.72 21.01 -10.98
CA LYS A 50 -8.35 21.57 -10.89
C LYS A 50 -7.81 21.49 -9.47
N ASP A 51 -8.61 21.91 -8.51
CA ASP A 51 -8.22 21.97 -7.10
C ASP A 51 -8.13 20.56 -6.50
N VAL A 52 -9.03 19.67 -6.86
CA VAL A 52 -8.94 18.24 -6.53
C VAL A 52 -7.66 17.63 -7.10
N GLY A 53 -7.32 17.94 -8.35
CA GLY A 53 -6.11 17.46 -9.02
C GLY A 53 -4.82 17.92 -8.33
N VAL A 54 -4.74 19.17 -7.92
CA VAL A 54 -3.59 19.70 -7.15
C VAL A 54 -3.50 19.02 -5.79
N GLY A 55 -4.63 18.91 -5.07
CA GLY A 55 -4.67 18.21 -3.78
C GLY A 55 -4.21 16.74 -3.89
N MET A 56 -4.64 16.04 -4.94
CA MET A 56 -4.20 14.67 -5.23
C MET A 56 -2.72 14.57 -5.59
N ALA A 57 -2.17 15.55 -6.32
CA ALA A 57 -0.74 15.59 -6.64
C ALA A 57 0.11 15.72 -5.37
N ILE A 58 -0.23 16.67 -4.50
CA ILE A 58 0.46 16.86 -3.21
C ILE A 58 0.36 15.59 -2.35
N LEU A 59 -0.81 14.95 -2.35
CA LEU A 59 -1.03 13.69 -1.65
C LEU A 59 -0.19 12.55 -2.24
N ALA A 60 -0.04 12.46 -3.56
CA ALA A 60 0.81 11.48 -4.22
C ALA A 60 2.28 11.65 -3.84
N ALA A 61 2.80 12.90 -3.87
CA ALA A 61 4.16 13.22 -3.44
C ALA A 61 4.38 12.89 -1.96
N MET A 62 3.43 13.24 -1.09
CA MET A 62 3.47 12.91 0.33
C MET A 62 3.54 11.38 0.55
N ARG A 63 2.69 10.62 -0.14
CA ARG A 63 2.69 9.14 -0.05
C ARG A 63 3.99 8.53 -0.53
N LEU A 64 4.55 9.02 -1.65
CA LEU A 64 5.84 8.56 -2.15
C LEU A 64 6.95 8.79 -1.13
N LEU A 65 7.09 10.02 -0.64
CA LEU A 65 8.13 10.37 0.33
C LEU A 65 7.97 9.61 1.64
N ALA A 66 6.75 9.52 2.17
CA ALA A 66 6.48 8.76 3.38
C ALA A 66 6.74 7.26 3.18
N ALA A 67 6.38 6.68 2.04
CA ALA A 67 6.65 5.29 1.74
C ALA A 67 8.16 5.02 1.65
N VAL A 68 8.91 5.82 0.90
CA VAL A 68 10.37 5.69 0.77
C VAL A 68 11.05 5.82 2.13
N THR A 69 10.57 6.68 3.02
CA THR A 69 11.22 6.93 4.31
C THR A 69 10.79 5.98 5.42
N SER A 70 9.63 5.33 5.33
CA SER A 70 9.11 4.46 6.40
C SER A 70 9.14 2.97 6.06
N PHE A 71 9.08 2.59 4.80
CA PHE A 71 8.82 1.20 4.40
C PHE A 71 9.92 0.21 4.83
N GLY A 72 11.19 0.62 4.76
CA GLY A 72 12.30 -0.20 5.25
C GLY A 72 12.20 -0.50 6.75
N PHE A 73 11.55 0.37 7.52
CA PHE A 73 11.34 0.15 8.95
C PHE A 73 10.14 -0.74 9.26
N VAL A 74 9.19 -0.92 8.33
CA VAL A 74 8.00 -1.77 8.52
C VAL A 74 8.38 -3.20 8.87
N GLY A 75 9.22 -3.85 8.07
CA GLY A 75 9.72 -5.20 8.34
C GLY A 75 10.57 -5.27 9.61
N THR A 76 11.40 -4.25 9.85
CA THR A 76 12.24 -4.15 11.04
C THR A 76 11.41 -4.04 12.32
N VAL A 77 10.37 -3.21 12.33
CA VAL A 77 9.45 -3.07 13.46
C VAL A 77 8.67 -4.37 13.69
N ALA A 78 8.10 -4.95 12.62
CA ALA A 78 7.33 -6.20 12.70
C ALA A 78 8.15 -7.34 13.30
N ARG A 79 9.43 -7.43 12.95
CA ARG A 79 10.32 -8.50 13.40
C ARG A 79 10.85 -8.29 14.81
N PHE A 80 11.32 -7.07 15.15
CA PHE A 80 12.09 -6.85 16.36
C PHE A 80 11.28 -6.29 17.54
N VAL A 81 10.14 -5.63 17.33
CA VAL A 81 9.29 -5.17 18.44
C VAL A 81 8.85 -6.32 19.36
N PRO A 82 8.44 -7.51 18.87
CA PRO A 82 8.07 -8.63 19.73
C PRO A 82 9.20 -9.17 20.60
N GLU A 83 10.45 -8.85 20.25
CA GLU A 83 11.66 -9.36 20.94
C GLU A 83 12.44 -8.25 21.68
N ALA A 84 11.98 -6.99 21.62
CA ALA A 84 12.72 -5.85 22.12
C ALA A 84 12.79 -5.74 23.67
N GLY A 85 11.96 -6.50 24.39
CA GLY A 85 11.99 -6.57 25.84
C GLY A 85 11.90 -5.20 26.51
N ARG A 86 12.78 -4.93 27.48
CA ARG A 86 12.83 -3.64 28.17
C ARG A 86 13.24 -2.47 27.27
N ARG A 87 13.85 -2.73 26.11
CA ARG A 87 14.33 -1.69 25.18
C ARG A 87 13.27 -1.29 24.14
N THR A 88 12.04 -1.83 24.20
CA THR A 88 10.98 -1.58 23.21
C THR A 88 10.72 -0.08 23.03
N SER A 89 10.63 0.70 24.12
CA SER A 89 10.37 2.15 24.02
C SER A 89 11.48 2.88 23.26
N ARG A 90 12.74 2.60 23.62
CA ARG A 90 13.91 3.21 22.96
C ARG A 90 14.00 2.79 21.48
N PHE A 91 13.73 1.52 21.18
CA PHE A 91 13.75 1.00 19.82
C PHE A 91 12.71 1.68 18.94
N VAL A 92 11.44 1.74 19.38
CA VAL A 92 10.35 2.40 18.65
C VAL A 92 10.64 3.90 18.45
N ALA A 93 11.10 4.60 19.51
CA ALA A 93 11.47 6.01 19.42
C ALA A 93 12.62 6.25 18.42
N THR A 94 13.64 5.38 18.41
CA THR A 94 14.76 5.46 17.45
C THR A 94 14.27 5.26 16.02
N VAL A 95 13.37 4.29 15.78
CA VAL A 95 12.79 4.06 14.44
C VAL A 95 11.96 5.25 13.98
N TYR A 96 11.10 5.80 14.84
CA TYR A 96 10.31 7.00 14.51
C TYR A 96 11.20 8.21 14.22
N GLY A 97 12.24 8.42 15.04
CA GLY A 97 13.21 9.49 14.82
C GLY A 97 13.96 9.34 13.51
N ALA A 98 14.43 8.13 13.20
CA ALA A 98 15.11 7.85 11.92
C ALA A 98 14.20 8.06 10.71
N ALA A 99 12.96 7.57 10.76
CA ALA A 99 11.97 7.79 9.71
C ALA A 99 11.66 9.28 9.52
N ALA A 100 11.48 10.03 10.61
CA ALA A 100 11.24 11.48 10.56
C ALA A 100 12.45 12.25 9.97
N THR A 101 13.68 11.88 10.35
CA THR A 101 14.91 12.50 9.80
C THR A 101 15.01 12.24 8.30
N LEU A 102 14.77 11.00 7.86
CA LEU A 102 14.75 10.67 6.44
C LEU A 102 13.62 11.39 5.70
N ALA A 103 12.46 11.56 6.33
CA ALA A 103 11.34 12.32 5.77
C ALA A 103 11.72 13.79 5.56
N VAL A 104 12.36 14.42 6.54
CA VAL A 104 12.87 15.81 6.41
C VAL A 104 13.87 15.91 5.26
N ALA A 105 14.85 15.00 5.20
CA ALA A 105 15.84 14.99 4.13
C ALA A 105 15.21 14.78 2.75
N GLY A 106 14.28 13.82 2.62
CA GLY A 106 13.56 13.54 1.38
C GLY A 106 12.68 14.72 0.95
N CYS A 107 11.96 15.35 1.88
CA CYS A 107 11.18 16.56 1.62
C CYS A 107 12.06 17.73 1.21
N ALA A 108 13.19 17.95 1.88
CA ALA A 108 14.13 19.00 1.50
C ALA A 108 14.63 18.80 0.06
N LEU A 109 15.03 17.56 -0.30
CA LEU A 109 15.44 17.25 -1.66
C LEU A 109 14.32 17.48 -2.68
N PHE A 110 13.09 17.05 -2.39
CA PHE A 110 11.94 17.24 -3.26
C PHE A 110 11.61 18.73 -3.45
N LEU A 111 11.60 19.52 -2.35
CA LEU A 111 11.32 20.94 -2.38
C LEU A 111 12.42 21.75 -3.08
N LEU A 112 13.69 21.36 -2.94
CA LEU A 112 14.82 21.99 -3.65
C LEU A 112 14.76 21.73 -5.16
N THR A 113 14.18 20.61 -5.59
CA THR A 113 14.01 20.25 -7.00
C THR A 113 12.63 20.60 -7.55
N LEU A 114 11.83 21.40 -6.82
CA LEU A 114 10.43 21.65 -7.10
C LEU A 114 10.18 22.22 -8.51
N SER A 115 11.09 23.03 -9.02
CA SER A 115 11.01 23.60 -10.38
C SER A 115 11.00 22.55 -11.51
N GLY A 116 11.52 21.35 -11.24
CA GLY A 116 11.52 20.23 -12.20
C GLY A 116 10.25 19.39 -12.18
N TRP A 117 9.34 19.61 -11.22
CA TRP A 117 8.15 18.75 -11.01
C TRP A 117 6.86 19.32 -11.61
N GLY A 118 6.95 20.42 -12.42
CA GLY A 118 5.80 21.03 -13.10
C GLY A 118 4.97 21.97 -12.22
N GLU A 119 4.02 22.67 -12.86
CA GLU A 119 3.20 23.70 -12.21
C GLU A 119 2.25 23.16 -11.14
N THR A 120 1.87 21.90 -11.23
CA THR A 120 0.94 21.26 -10.29
C THR A 120 1.48 21.29 -8.86
N TYR A 121 2.79 21.22 -8.69
CA TYR A 121 3.46 21.30 -7.40
C TYR A 121 3.85 22.71 -6.95
N SER A 122 3.60 23.75 -7.78
CA SER A 122 3.94 25.13 -7.45
C SER A 122 3.33 25.63 -6.13
N LEU A 123 2.21 25.04 -5.71
CA LEU A 123 1.56 25.32 -4.43
C LEU A 123 2.46 25.03 -3.21
N LEU A 124 3.46 24.16 -3.36
CA LEU A 124 4.46 23.87 -2.33
C LEU A 124 5.62 24.88 -2.32
N SER A 125 5.66 25.84 -3.27
CA SER A 125 6.64 26.91 -3.30
C SER A 125 6.39 27.87 -2.13
N GLY A 126 7.38 28.06 -1.31
CA GLY A 126 7.27 28.93 -0.14
C GLY A 126 7.53 28.17 1.17
N TRP A 127 8.17 28.87 2.09
CA TRP A 127 8.64 28.28 3.34
C TRP A 127 7.52 27.63 4.16
N GLY A 128 6.40 28.35 4.36
CA GLY A 128 5.27 27.84 5.15
C GLY A 128 4.63 26.58 4.54
N ALA A 129 4.43 26.57 3.22
CA ALA A 129 3.89 25.44 2.48
C ALA A 129 4.82 24.22 2.60
N GLY A 130 6.12 24.40 2.42
CA GLY A 130 7.13 23.35 2.56
C GLY A 130 7.18 22.76 3.95
N VAL A 131 7.07 23.58 5.00
CA VAL A 131 7.03 23.10 6.40
C VAL A 131 5.77 22.28 6.67
N VAL A 132 4.59 22.78 6.27
CA VAL A 132 3.32 22.03 6.43
C VAL A 132 3.38 20.70 5.70
N PHE A 133 3.85 20.68 4.46
CA PHE A 133 4.01 19.47 3.68
C PHE A 133 4.94 18.47 4.38
N THR A 134 6.11 18.92 4.85
CA THR A 134 7.09 18.08 5.57
C THR A 134 6.50 17.48 6.83
N VAL A 135 5.77 18.28 7.63
CA VAL A 135 5.08 17.78 8.83
C VAL A 135 4.07 16.69 8.46
N MET A 136 3.30 16.88 7.39
CA MET A 136 2.31 15.89 6.95
C MET A 136 2.95 14.59 6.43
N VAL A 137 4.12 14.66 5.77
CA VAL A 137 4.92 13.49 5.39
C VAL A 137 5.37 12.71 6.62
N ILE A 138 5.87 13.41 7.65
CA ILE A 138 6.27 12.79 8.93
C ILE A 138 5.07 12.14 9.61
N VAL A 139 3.93 12.82 9.67
CA VAL A 139 2.69 12.29 10.26
C VAL A 139 2.28 10.99 9.56
N TRP A 140 2.26 10.97 8.23
CA TRP A 140 1.90 9.77 7.48
C TRP A 140 2.88 8.62 7.69
N SER A 141 4.19 8.91 7.73
CA SER A 141 5.24 7.93 8.03
C SER A 141 5.04 7.32 9.42
N ILE A 142 4.76 8.14 10.43
CA ILE A 142 4.50 7.69 11.79
C ILE A 142 3.22 6.87 11.87
N CYS A 143 2.11 7.28 11.23
CA CYS A 143 0.87 6.50 11.19
C CYS A 143 1.09 5.11 10.59
N THR A 144 1.86 5.02 9.49
CA THR A 144 2.20 3.74 8.86
C THR A 144 2.99 2.83 9.80
N LEU A 145 3.99 3.36 10.50
CA LEU A 145 4.79 2.59 11.45
C LEU A 145 4.02 2.24 12.73
N GLN A 146 3.10 3.10 13.17
CA GLN A 146 2.26 2.89 14.35
C GLN A 146 1.38 1.64 14.23
N ASP A 147 0.79 1.39 13.07
CA ASP A 147 -0.02 0.20 12.82
C ASP A 147 0.82 -1.08 12.96
N VAL A 148 2.07 -1.03 12.50
CA VAL A 148 3.01 -2.15 12.63
C VAL A 148 3.50 -2.31 14.07
N VAL A 149 3.73 -1.22 14.79
CA VAL A 149 4.07 -1.26 16.24
C VAL A 149 2.93 -1.91 17.03
N LEU A 150 1.67 -1.52 16.79
CA LEU A 150 0.52 -2.12 17.44
C LEU A 150 0.42 -3.63 17.17
N THR A 151 0.67 -4.03 15.94
CA THR A 151 0.70 -5.46 15.56
C THR A 151 1.83 -6.20 16.28
N GLY A 152 3.03 -5.61 16.31
CA GLY A 152 4.20 -6.16 17.03
C GLY A 152 4.00 -6.27 18.55
N LEU A 153 3.24 -5.36 19.14
CA LEU A 153 2.82 -5.40 20.55
C LEU A 153 1.69 -6.40 20.82
N ARG A 154 1.23 -7.15 19.81
CA ARG A 154 0.04 -8.05 19.84
C ARG A 154 -1.25 -7.29 20.20
N LYS A 155 -1.38 -6.06 19.71
CA LYS A 155 -2.54 -5.19 19.89
C LYS A 155 -3.18 -4.81 18.54
N ALA A 156 -3.08 -5.68 17.54
CA ALA A 156 -3.67 -5.51 16.21
C ALA A 156 -5.15 -5.05 16.20
N PRO A 157 -6.05 -5.47 17.12
CA PRO A 157 -7.42 -4.96 17.15
C PRO A 157 -7.56 -3.46 17.40
N TRP A 158 -6.51 -2.76 17.85
CA TRP A 158 -6.51 -1.30 17.97
C TRP A 158 -6.39 -0.59 16.61
N VAL A 159 -5.85 -1.26 15.58
CA VAL A 159 -5.69 -0.68 14.24
C VAL A 159 -7.03 -0.30 13.61
N PRO A 160 -8.06 -1.19 13.55
CA PRO A 160 -9.38 -0.81 13.04
C PRO A 160 -10.05 0.31 13.83
N VAL A 161 -9.88 0.33 15.15
CA VAL A 161 -10.45 1.38 16.01
C VAL A 161 -9.82 2.74 15.70
N ALA A 162 -8.49 2.79 15.58
CA ALA A 162 -7.76 4.00 15.22
C ALA A 162 -8.16 4.50 13.82
N ASN A 163 -8.25 3.59 12.86
CA ASN A 163 -8.66 3.92 11.50
C ASN A 163 -10.11 4.40 11.42
N LEU A 164 -11.02 3.81 12.18
CA LEU A 164 -12.40 4.28 12.26
C LEU A 164 -12.47 5.72 12.78
N VAL A 165 -11.76 6.03 13.86
CA VAL A 165 -11.66 7.39 14.40
C VAL A 165 -11.07 8.34 13.36
N PHE A 166 -10.00 7.94 12.71
CA PHE A 166 -9.38 8.70 11.63
C PHE A 166 -10.37 9.01 10.49
N TRP A 167 -11.15 8.02 10.05
CA TRP A 167 -12.13 8.21 8.98
C TRP A 167 -13.29 9.13 9.39
N VAL A 168 -13.80 9.00 10.60
CA VAL A 168 -14.86 9.88 11.12
C VAL A 168 -14.38 11.33 11.17
N ILE A 169 -13.20 11.58 11.74
CA ILE A 169 -12.63 12.94 11.79
C ILE A 169 -12.39 13.47 10.37
N ARG A 170 -11.88 12.64 9.47
CA ARG A 170 -11.65 13.01 8.06
C ARG A 170 -12.92 13.47 7.37
N PHE A 171 -14.03 12.74 7.52
CA PHE A 171 -15.31 13.14 6.95
C PHE A 171 -15.85 14.41 7.58
N ALA A 172 -15.71 14.58 8.89
CA ALA A 172 -16.14 15.80 9.59
C ALA A 172 -15.34 17.03 9.09
N VAL A 173 -14.02 16.89 8.91
CA VAL A 173 -13.16 17.96 8.35
C VAL A 173 -13.54 18.25 6.90
N LEU A 174 -13.76 17.21 6.08
CA LEU A 174 -14.20 17.39 4.69
C LEU A 174 -15.54 18.11 4.61
N ALA A 175 -16.51 17.73 5.44
CA ALA A 175 -17.83 18.40 5.52
C ALA A 175 -17.67 19.87 5.91
N GLY A 176 -16.83 20.18 6.89
CA GLY A 176 -16.51 21.55 7.27
C GLY A 176 -15.88 22.34 6.11
N CYS A 177 -14.90 21.78 5.42
CA CYS A 177 -14.31 22.38 4.23
C CYS A 177 -15.34 22.59 3.11
N ALA A 178 -16.21 21.61 2.89
CA ALA A 178 -17.28 21.68 1.89
C ALA A 178 -18.22 22.87 2.17
N VAL A 179 -18.64 23.05 3.43
CA VAL A 179 -19.52 24.18 3.81
C VAL A 179 -18.81 25.54 3.67
N LEU A 180 -17.55 25.63 4.11
CA LEU A 180 -16.80 26.89 4.15
C LEU A 180 -16.26 27.31 2.78
N LEU A 181 -15.93 26.36 1.92
CA LEU A 181 -15.19 26.59 0.68
C LEU A 181 -15.95 26.16 -0.58
N ALA A 182 -17.22 25.77 -0.50
CA ALA A 182 -18.01 25.28 -1.63
C ALA A 182 -18.16 26.30 -2.78
N ARG A 183 -17.95 27.59 -2.52
CA ARG A 183 -17.99 28.69 -3.50
C ARG A 183 -16.60 29.28 -3.79
N SER A 184 -15.57 28.67 -3.23
CA SER A 184 -14.17 29.10 -3.39
C SER A 184 -13.46 28.20 -4.37
N SER A 185 -12.39 28.70 -4.99
CA SER A 185 -11.50 27.94 -5.86
C SER A 185 -10.04 28.35 -5.63
N GLY A 186 -9.11 27.57 -6.16
CA GLY A 186 -7.69 27.87 -6.14
C GLY A 186 -6.96 27.31 -4.92
N ALA A 187 -5.87 27.93 -4.53
CA ALA A 187 -4.92 27.42 -3.55
C ALA A 187 -5.55 26.97 -2.22
N ALA A 188 -6.53 27.74 -1.71
CA ALA A 188 -7.19 27.42 -0.44
C ALA A 188 -7.95 26.08 -0.50
N VAL A 189 -8.65 25.83 -1.61
CA VAL A 189 -9.39 24.57 -1.82
C VAL A 189 -8.43 23.40 -2.02
N SER A 190 -7.38 23.57 -2.82
CA SER A 190 -6.35 22.54 -3.03
C SER A 190 -5.69 22.11 -1.70
N TRP A 191 -5.35 23.09 -0.84
CA TRP A 191 -4.86 22.83 0.52
C TRP A 191 -5.92 22.14 1.39
N ALA A 192 -7.19 22.55 1.29
CA ALA A 192 -8.28 21.94 2.04
C ALA A 192 -8.46 20.45 1.65
N VAL A 193 -8.43 20.10 0.36
CA VAL A 193 -8.47 18.73 -0.13
C VAL A 193 -7.32 17.89 0.45
N PHE A 194 -6.09 18.42 0.40
CA PHE A 194 -4.93 17.73 0.95
C PHE A 194 -5.00 17.59 2.48
N LEU A 195 -5.25 18.69 3.20
CA LEU A 195 -5.25 18.71 4.66
C LEU A 195 -6.43 17.95 5.25
N ALA A 196 -7.63 18.04 4.66
CA ALA A 196 -8.76 17.24 5.11
C ALA A 196 -8.49 15.75 5.03
N TRP A 197 -7.66 15.33 4.07
CA TRP A 197 -7.26 13.93 3.93
C TRP A 197 -6.27 13.49 5.00
N ILE A 198 -5.29 14.30 5.39
CA ILE A 198 -4.15 13.88 6.22
C ILE A 198 -4.15 14.45 7.64
N ALA A 199 -4.63 15.69 7.87
CA ALA A 199 -4.56 16.33 9.18
C ALA A 199 -5.24 15.55 10.31
N PRO A 200 -6.35 14.82 10.08
CA PRO A 200 -6.92 13.90 11.07
C PRO A 200 -5.91 12.86 11.57
N GLY A 201 -4.96 12.47 10.72
CA GLY A 201 -3.88 11.55 11.08
C GLY A 201 -2.96 12.11 12.17
N LEU A 202 -2.75 13.43 12.23
CA LEU A 202 -1.98 14.06 13.30
C LEU A 202 -2.64 13.84 14.66
N VAL A 203 -3.96 14.04 14.75
CA VAL A 203 -4.73 13.84 15.99
C VAL A 203 -4.64 12.38 16.42
N VAL A 204 -4.90 11.46 15.49
CA VAL A 204 -4.85 10.01 15.79
C VAL A 204 -3.44 9.59 16.17
N ALA A 205 -2.40 10.05 15.45
CA ALA A 205 -1.02 9.74 15.76
C ALA A 205 -0.63 10.22 17.17
N LEU A 206 -0.98 11.43 17.54
CA LEU A 206 -0.67 11.99 18.87
C LEU A 206 -1.39 11.21 19.98
N CYS A 207 -2.70 11.02 19.86
CA CYS A 207 -3.49 10.31 20.85
C CYS A 207 -3.04 8.85 21.01
N LEU A 208 -2.92 8.14 19.91
CA LEU A 208 -2.60 6.71 19.94
C LEU A 208 -1.15 6.45 20.37
N ASN A 209 -0.18 7.26 19.90
CA ASN A 209 1.21 7.11 20.37
C ASN A 209 1.35 7.47 21.85
N THR A 210 0.55 8.41 22.37
CA THR A 210 0.51 8.65 23.83
C THR A 210 0.08 7.37 24.58
N ILE A 211 -0.94 6.66 24.09
CA ILE A 211 -1.38 5.38 24.68
C ILE A 211 -0.30 4.31 24.49
N VAL A 212 0.28 4.22 23.30
CA VAL A 212 1.35 3.24 22.97
C VAL A 212 2.51 3.40 23.92
N PHE A 213 3.08 4.61 24.07
CA PHE A 213 4.26 4.84 24.90
C PHE A 213 3.95 4.80 26.39
N ARG A 214 2.81 5.31 26.85
CA ARG A 214 2.48 5.36 28.28
C ARG A 214 1.89 4.07 28.84
N ARG A 215 1.22 3.25 28.02
CA ARG A 215 0.50 2.05 28.50
C ARG A 215 0.94 0.76 27.81
N LEU A 216 0.95 0.72 26.48
CA LEU A 216 1.10 -0.55 25.75
C LEU A 216 2.55 -1.03 25.75
N ILE A 217 3.52 -0.17 25.49
CA ILE A 217 4.95 -0.51 25.51
C ILE A 217 5.40 -0.95 26.93
N PRO A 218 5.09 -0.24 28.03
CA PRO A 218 5.45 -0.71 29.37
C PRO A 218 4.86 -2.08 29.74
N GLN A 219 3.60 -2.35 29.34
CA GLN A 219 2.98 -3.66 29.53
C GLN A 219 3.70 -4.77 28.74
N HIS A 220 4.04 -4.48 27.48
CA HIS A 220 4.80 -5.39 26.63
C HIS A 220 6.20 -5.66 27.17
N ALA A 221 6.92 -4.61 27.57
CA ALA A 221 8.27 -4.71 28.13
C ALA A 221 8.34 -5.57 29.40
N ARG A 222 7.31 -5.50 30.26
CA ARG A 222 7.20 -6.38 31.45
C ARG A 222 7.00 -7.84 31.05
N ARG A 223 6.17 -8.12 30.05
CA ARG A 223 5.87 -9.48 29.56
C ARG A 223 7.04 -10.13 28.82
N THR A 224 7.92 -9.31 28.24
CA THR A 224 9.05 -9.74 27.41
C THR A 224 10.39 -9.40 28.02
N ALA A 225 10.46 -9.20 29.34
CA ALA A 225 11.65 -8.71 30.05
C ALA A 225 12.90 -9.59 29.87
N GLY A 226 12.73 -10.89 29.62
CA GLY A 226 13.83 -11.83 29.35
C GLY A 226 14.35 -11.82 27.91
N LYS A 227 13.69 -11.08 26.99
CA LYS A 227 14.13 -10.96 25.59
C LYS A 227 15.04 -9.77 25.40
N SER A 228 15.95 -9.86 24.42
CA SER A 228 16.89 -8.79 24.08
C SER A 228 16.99 -8.60 22.58
N LEU A 229 17.14 -7.33 22.17
CA LEU A 229 17.40 -6.99 20.77
C LEU A 229 18.76 -7.54 20.32
N PRO A 230 18.86 -8.02 19.08
CA PRO A 230 20.14 -8.36 18.48
C PRO A 230 21.00 -7.10 18.31
N PRO A 231 22.31 -7.27 18.01
CA PRO A 231 23.21 -6.16 17.77
C PRO A 231 22.71 -5.22 16.66
N ALA A 232 22.95 -3.92 16.80
CA ALA A 232 22.51 -2.91 15.82
C ALA A 232 22.96 -3.21 14.39
N ARG A 233 24.14 -3.82 14.21
CA ARG A 233 24.65 -4.25 12.89
C ARG A 233 23.74 -5.29 12.22
N GLN A 234 23.17 -6.21 12.98
CA GLN A 234 22.25 -7.22 12.45
C GLN A 234 20.92 -6.59 12.07
N ILE A 235 20.40 -5.66 12.88
CA ILE A 235 19.18 -4.89 12.58
C ILE A 235 19.40 -4.07 11.31
N GLY A 236 20.54 -3.36 11.18
CA GLY A 236 20.88 -2.55 10.01
C GLY A 236 21.01 -3.38 8.74
N ARG A 237 21.62 -4.58 8.80
CA ARG A 237 21.71 -5.49 7.65
C ARG A 237 20.35 -6.01 7.22
N PHE A 238 19.46 -6.30 8.17
CA PHE A 238 18.09 -6.70 7.88
C PHE A 238 17.31 -5.55 7.22
N LEU A 239 17.40 -4.33 7.80
CA LEU A 239 16.78 -3.13 7.26
C LEU A 239 17.22 -2.85 5.81
N ALA A 240 18.52 -2.90 5.53
CA ALA A 240 19.05 -2.67 4.18
C ALA A 240 18.54 -3.71 3.18
N GLY A 241 18.47 -4.98 3.56
CA GLY A 241 17.95 -6.05 2.72
C GLY A 241 16.45 -5.92 2.44
N ASP A 242 15.66 -5.57 3.45
CA ASP A 242 14.22 -5.37 3.34
C ASP A 242 13.90 -4.15 2.46
N TYR A 243 14.64 -3.06 2.65
CA TYR A 243 14.53 -1.85 1.85
C TYR A 243 14.87 -2.10 0.37
N ALA A 244 16.01 -2.76 0.10
CA ALA A 244 16.42 -3.10 -1.27
C ALA A 244 15.38 -3.98 -1.99
N GLY A 245 14.72 -4.88 -1.24
CA GLY A 245 13.63 -5.71 -1.77
C GLY A 245 12.35 -4.97 -2.09
N SER A 246 12.12 -3.82 -1.46
CA SER A 246 10.83 -3.10 -1.52
C SER A 246 10.84 -1.87 -2.43
N ILE A 247 12.02 -1.28 -2.69
CA ILE A 247 12.15 0.02 -3.37
C ILE A 247 11.44 0.07 -4.73
N PHE A 248 11.54 -0.98 -5.52
CA PHE A 248 10.93 -1.03 -6.85
C PHE A 248 9.41 -1.13 -6.80
N THR A 249 8.87 -1.83 -5.80
CA THR A 249 7.41 -1.84 -5.53
C THR A 249 6.92 -0.44 -5.14
N LEU A 250 7.70 0.27 -4.32
CA LEU A 250 7.38 1.64 -3.91
C LEU A 250 7.39 2.61 -5.10
N LEU A 251 8.42 2.51 -5.94
CA LEU A 251 8.53 3.35 -7.15
C LEU A 251 7.39 3.07 -8.13
N PHE A 252 6.99 1.81 -8.30
CA PHE A 252 5.84 1.47 -9.13
C PHE A 252 4.53 2.05 -8.55
N ASN A 253 4.24 1.78 -7.28
CA ASN A 253 2.94 2.14 -6.71
C ASN A 253 2.78 3.63 -6.40
N TYR A 254 3.87 4.31 -6.05
CA TYR A 254 3.84 5.71 -5.60
C TYR A 254 4.59 6.68 -6.52
N GLY A 255 5.58 6.18 -7.27
CA GLY A 255 6.36 7.02 -8.18
C GLY A 255 5.60 7.38 -9.45
N VAL A 256 4.88 6.42 -10.05
CA VAL A 256 4.08 6.67 -11.27
C VAL A 256 3.06 7.79 -11.06
N PRO A 257 2.26 7.83 -9.98
CA PRO A 257 1.35 8.96 -9.73
C PRO A 257 2.04 10.33 -9.63
N VAL A 258 3.22 10.39 -9.03
CA VAL A 258 3.99 11.65 -8.93
C VAL A 258 4.48 12.10 -10.30
N LEU A 259 4.99 11.18 -11.10
CA LEU A 259 5.45 11.45 -12.47
C LEU A 259 4.30 11.94 -13.38
N VAL A 260 3.14 11.32 -13.27
CA VAL A 260 1.94 11.73 -14.02
C VAL A 260 1.52 13.14 -13.60
N ALA A 261 1.40 13.40 -12.30
CA ALA A 261 1.01 14.72 -11.78
C ALA A 261 1.96 15.85 -12.19
N ALA A 262 3.23 15.53 -12.46
CA ALA A 262 4.23 16.49 -12.92
C ALA A 262 4.07 16.87 -14.41
N GLN A 263 3.38 16.05 -15.22
CA GLN A 263 3.37 16.17 -16.68
C GLN A 263 1.98 16.44 -17.28
N VAL A 264 0.91 16.20 -16.52
CA VAL A 264 -0.46 16.43 -17.01
C VAL A 264 -1.06 17.70 -16.41
N SER A 265 -2.16 18.18 -16.99
CA SER A 265 -2.92 19.28 -16.40
C SER A 265 -3.51 18.88 -15.04
N LYS A 266 -3.86 19.89 -14.26
CA LYS A 266 -4.42 19.70 -12.90
C LYS A 266 -5.69 18.85 -12.93
N GLU A 267 -6.57 19.10 -13.92
CA GLU A 267 -7.81 18.35 -14.15
C GLU A 267 -7.51 16.88 -14.51
N MET A 268 -6.60 16.67 -15.46
CA MET A 268 -6.20 15.31 -15.86
C MET A 268 -5.60 14.53 -14.70
N ASN A 269 -4.89 15.20 -13.79
CA ASN A 269 -4.38 14.57 -12.57
C ASN A 269 -5.51 14.16 -11.60
N ALA A 270 -6.61 14.93 -11.49
CA ALA A 270 -7.77 14.54 -10.73
C ALA A 270 -8.39 13.24 -11.29
N TYR A 271 -8.59 13.19 -12.60
CA TYR A 271 -9.15 12.02 -13.30
C TYR A 271 -8.26 10.79 -13.14
N TYR A 272 -6.95 10.96 -13.33
CA TYR A 272 -5.97 9.91 -13.14
C TYR A 272 -5.94 9.39 -11.69
N GLY A 273 -5.78 10.28 -10.73
CA GLY A 273 -5.60 9.91 -9.32
C GLY A 273 -6.80 9.17 -8.73
N LEU A 274 -8.01 9.59 -9.12
CA LEU A 274 -9.24 8.92 -8.70
C LEU A 274 -9.37 7.54 -9.35
N THR A 275 -9.07 7.42 -10.63
CA THR A 275 -9.10 6.15 -11.37
C THR A 275 -8.11 5.14 -10.80
N ILE A 276 -6.88 5.56 -10.49
CA ILE A 276 -5.89 4.70 -9.84
C ILE A 276 -6.35 4.27 -8.44
N THR A 277 -7.03 5.14 -7.71
CA THR A 277 -7.58 4.80 -6.39
C THR A 277 -8.66 3.72 -6.50
N LEU A 278 -9.52 3.77 -7.52
CA LEU A 278 -10.51 2.71 -7.81
C LEU A 278 -9.82 1.41 -8.24
N GLY A 279 -8.82 1.48 -9.10
CA GLY A 279 -8.05 0.33 -9.56
C GLY A 279 -7.33 -0.40 -8.42
N ALA A 280 -6.80 0.34 -7.45
CA ALA A 280 -6.13 -0.23 -6.28
C ALA A 280 -7.05 -1.14 -5.44
N MET A 281 -8.38 -0.92 -5.47
CA MET A 281 -9.35 -1.79 -4.78
C MET A 281 -9.41 -3.19 -5.42
N LEU A 282 -9.29 -3.28 -6.75
CA LEU A 282 -9.23 -4.56 -7.46
C LEU A 282 -7.92 -5.30 -7.17
N GLU A 283 -6.81 -4.58 -7.12
CA GLU A 283 -5.49 -5.16 -6.83
C GLU A 283 -5.39 -5.70 -5.40
N MET A 284 -6.12 -5.12 -4.46
CA MET A 284 -6.11 -5.52 -3.05
C MET A 284 -6.52 -6.99 -2.84
N LEU A 285 -7.45 -7.51 -3.66
CA LEU A 285 -7.83 -8.92 -3.61
C LEU A 285 -6.64 -9.82 -3.94
N SER A 286 -5.91 -9.50 -5.01
CA SER A 286 -4.73 -10.26 -5.44
C SER A 286 -3.62 -10.24 -4.40
N TYR A 287 -3.36 -9.07 -3.80
CA TYR A 287 -2.39 -8.90 -2.72
C TYR A 287 -2.75 -9.72 -1.48
N THR A 288 -4.03 -9.74 -1.09
CA THR A 288 -4.51 -10.50 0.07
C THR A 288 -4.34 -12.00 -0.15
N MET A 289 -4.68 -12.51 -1.34
CA MET A 289 -4.49 -13.91 -1.69
C MET A 289 -3.01 -14.32 -1.74
N ALA A 290 -2.15 -13.46 -2.27
CA ALA A 290 -0.70 -13.67 -2.29
C ALA A 290 -0.09 -13.68 -0.88
N SER A 291 -0.58 -12.82 0.01
CA SER A 291 -0.18 -12.78 1.42
C SER A 291 -0.56 -14.07 2.15
N SER A 292 -1.79 -14.55 1.96
CA SER A 292 -2.25 -15.84 2.51
C SER A 292 -1.38 -16.99 1.99
N LEU A 293 -1.10 -17.05 0.69
CA LEU A 293 -0.22 -18.07 0.10
C LEU A 293 1.19 -18.04 0.71
N THR A 294 1.71 -16.84 1.00
CA THR A 294 3.03 -16.67 1.63
C THR A 294 3.04 -17.30 3.03
N VAL A 295 2.00 -17.04 3.83
CA VAL A 295 1.90 -17.55 5.20
C VAL A 295 1.71 -19.07 5.18
N GLU A 296 0.73 -19.57 4.45
CA GLU A 296 0.45 -21.02 4.37
C GLU A 296 1.63 -21.81 3.80
N GLY A 297 2.30 -21.26 2.76
CA GLY A 297 3.48 -21.90 2.15
C GLY A 297 4.72 -21.89 3.05
N ALA A 298 4.81 -20.95 3.99
CA ALA A 298 5.89 -20.92 4.98
C ALA A 298 5.68 -21.96 6.10
N PHE A 299 4.41 -22.28 6.44
CA PHE A 299 4.07 -23.32 7.43
C PHE A 299 4.21 -24.72 6.87
N ASP A 300 3.77 -24.98 5.64
CA ASP A 300 3.79 -26.30 5.01
C ASP A 300 4.26 -26.20 3.56
N ALA A 301 5.57 -26.32 3.40
CA ALA A 301 6.19 -26.28 2.07
C ALA A 301 5.74 -27.46 1.17
N ALA A 302 5.33 -28.60 1.76
CA ALA A 302 4.86 -29.76 1.00
C ALA A 302 3.52 -29.47 0.30
N LYS A 303 2.67 -28.62 0.88
CA LYS A 303 1.38 -28.22 0.31
C LYS A 303 1.43 -26.95 -0.54
N LEU A 304 2.61 -26.36 -0.73
CA LEU A 304 2.75 -25.09 -1.49
C LEU A 304 2.16 -25.20 -2.90
N ALA A 305 2.36 -26.31 -3.59
CA ALA A 305 1.83 -26.54 -4.94
C ALA A 305 0.28 -26.55 -4.96
N GLU A 306 -0.33 -27.25 -4.01
CA GLU A 306 -1.78 -27.29 -3.87
C GLU A 306 -2.37 -25.93 -3.47
N ASN A 307 -1.75 -25.27 -2.49
CA ASN A 307 -2.16 -23.95 -2.04
C ASN A 307 -2.03 -22.91 -3.16
N CYS A 308 -0.98 -23.00 -3.99
CA CYS A 308 -0.79 -22.14 -5.17
C CYS A 308 -1.92 -22.33 -6.20
N ARG A 309 -2.28 -23.58 -6.54
CA ARG A 309 -3.41 -23.87 -7.45
C ARG A 309 -4.74 -23.38 -6.90
N ARG A 310 -4.97 -23.61 -5.60
CA ARG A 310 -6.19 -23.16 -4.91
C ARG A 310 -6.29 -21.64 -4.89
N ALA A 311 -5.19 -20.95 -4.58
CA ALA A 311 -5.11 -19.49 -4.60
C ALA A 311 -5.37 -18.93 -6.01
N LEU A 312 -4.72 -19.47 -7.05
CA LEU A 312 -4.96 -19.10 -8.44
C LEU A 312 -6.43 -19.23 -8.81
N ARG A 313 -7.01 -20.44 -8.61
CA ARG A 313 -8.40 -20.70 -8.94
C ARG A 313 -9.37 -19.75 -8.23
N ARG A 314 -9.19 -19.53 -6.93
CA ARG A 314 -10.06 -18.64 -6.13
C ARG A 314 -9.90 -17.18 -6.56
N THR A 315 -8.67 -16.72 -6.76
CA THR A 315 -8.41 -15.34 -7.19
C THR A 315 -9.10 -15.07 -8.52
N PHE A 316 -8.91 -15.91 -9.54
CA PHE A 316 -9.52 -15.67 -10.85
C PHE A 316 -11.04 -15.86 -10.85
N LEU A 317 -11.57 -16.78 -10.04
CA LEU A 317 -13.03 -16.96 -9.90
C LEU A 317 -13.72 -15.69 -9.37
N ILE A 318 -13.07 -14.97 -8.47
CA ILE A 318 -13.62 -13.74 -7.86
C ILE A 318 -13.22 -12.51 -8.68
N LEU A 319 -11.96 -12.43 -9.11
CA LEU A 319 -11.42 -11.24 -9.77
C LEU A 319 -11.96 -11.05 -11.18
N THR A 320 -12.13 -12.14 -11.95
CA THR A 320 -12.61 -12.04 -13.34
C THR A 320 -13.99 -11.38 -13.47
N PRO A 321 -15.03 -11.79 -12.71
CA PRO A 321 -16.33 -11.10 -12.78
C PRO A 321 -16.23 -9.65 -12.26
N LEU A 322 -15.39 -9.36 -11.25
CA LEU A 322 -15.18 -7.99 -10.79
C LEU A 322 -14.51 -7.11 -11.85
N VAL A 323 -13.51 -7.63 -12.54
CA VAL A 323 -12.83 -6.92 -13.63
C VAL A 323 -13.80 -6.68 -14.80
N LEU A 324 -14.59 -7.67 -15.18
CA LEU A 324 -15.62 -7.51 -16.21
C LEU A 324 -16.63 -6.44 -15.81
N ALA A 325 -17.15 -6.50 -14.59
CA ALA A 325 -18.06 -5.48 -14.08
C ALA A 325 -17.41 -4.08 -14.05
N ALA A 326 -16.19 -3.97 -13.55
CA ALA A 326 -15.45 -2.71 -13.51
C ALA A 326 -15.17 -2.14 -14.92
N THR A 327 -14.89 -2.99 -15.90
CA THR A 327 -14.63 -2.58 -17.29
C THR A 327 -15.92 -2.12 -17.98
N LEU A 328 -17.02 -2.86 -17.79
CA LEU A 328 -18.31 -2.54 -18.42
C LEU A 328 -18.98 -1.34 -17.75
N LEU A 329 -18.94 -1.27 -16.43
CA LEU A 329 -19.56 -0.21 -15.64
C LEU A 329 -18.63 0.99 -15.40
N ALA A 330 -17.43 1.02 -16.00
CA ALA A 330 -16.46 2.12 -15.85
C ALA A 330 -17.08 3.52 -16.03
N PRO A 331 -17.85 3.80 -17.11
CA PRO A 331 -18.44 5.13 -17.27
C PRO A 331 -19.45 5.48 -16.17
N VAL A 332 -20.25 4.50 -15.73
CA VAL A 332 -21.24 4.69 -14.67
C VAL A 332 -20.55 4.91 -13.32
N ALA A 333 -19.53 4.12 -13.01
CA ALA A 333 -18.75 4.26 -11.79
C ALA A 333 -18.05 5.62 -11.72
N LEU A 334 -17.50 6.11 -12.83
CA LEU A 334 -16.84 7.41 -12.90
C LEU A 334 -17.85 8.56 -12.92
N TRP A 335 -19.04 8.38 -13.46
CA TRP A 335 -20.11 9.38 -13.42
C TRP A 335 -20.54 9.74 -11.99
N LEU A 336 -20.40 8.82 -11.04
CA LEU A 336 -20.63 9.10 -9.61
C LEU A 336 -19.77 10.26 -9.09
N PHE A 337 -18.59 10.48 -9.69
CA PHE A 337 -17.66 11.54 -9.30
C PHE A 337 -17.90 12.85 -10.09
N GLY A 338 -18.43 12.75 -11.30
CA GLY A 338 -18.73 13.87 -12.19
C GLY A 338 -18.68 13.46 -13.65
N GLU A 339 -19.29 14.29 -14.50
CA GLU A 339 -19.34 14.05 -15.94
C GLU A 339 -17.94 14.09 -16.58
N GLY A 340 -17.08 15.02 -16.14
CA GLY A 340 -15.69 15.12 -16.60
C GLY A 340 -14.89 13.86 -16.34
N TYR A 341 -15.07 13.23 -15.18
CA TYR A 341 -14.42 11.95 -14.83
C TYR A 341 -14.90 10.82 -15.78
N ALA A 342 -16.20 10.72 -16.04
CA ALA A 342 -16.73 9.71 -16.95
C ALA A 342 -16.21 9.90 -18.38
N HIS A 343 -16.11 11.13 -18.85
CA HIS A 343 -15.67 11.43 -20.22
C HIS A 343 -14.18 11.16 -20.43
N HIS A 344 -13.31 11.58 -19.49
CA HIS A 344 -11.86 11.58 -19.69
C HIS A 344 -11.14 10.37 -19.11
N ALA A 345 -11.73 9.64 -18.14
CA ALA A 345 -11.03 8.57 -17.44
C ALA A 345 -11.58 7.16 -17.69
N THR A 346 -12.65 7.01 -18.48
CA THR A 346 -13.28 5.70 -18.74
C THR A 346 -12.30 4.70 -19.36
N ASP A 347 -11.53 5.11 -20.38
CA ASP A 347 -10.58 4.21 -21.02
C ASP A 347 -9.41 3.85 -20.11
N LEU A 348 -8.91 4.82 -19.32
CA LEU A 348 -7.93 4.54 -18.28
C LEU A 348 -8.48 3.52 -17.26
N MET A 349 -9.73 3.69 -16.80
CA MET A 349 -10.33 2.77 -15.82
C MET A 349 -10.45 1.36 -16.39
N ARG A 350 -10.85 1.21 -17.67
CA ARG A 350 -10.91 -0.08 -18.36
C ARG A 350 -9.56 -0.77 -18.42
N LEU A 351 -8.51 -0.01 -18.79
CA LEU A 351 -7.14 -0.53 -18.86
C LEU A 351 -6.62 -0.96 -17.50
N ILE A 352 -6.83 -0.16 -16.46
CA ILE A 352 -6.43 -0.49 -15.08
C ILE A 352 -7.21 -1.70 -14.55
N ALA A 353 -8.52 -1.79 -14.83
CA ALA A 353 -9.30 -2.95 -14.44
C ALA A 353 -8.80 -4.22 -15.13
N LEU A 354 -8.53 -4.19 -16.44
CA LEU A 354 -7.95 -5.32 -17.16
C LEU A 354 -6.55 -5.68 -16.65
N ALA A 355 -5.75 -4.70 -16.28
CA ALA A 355 -4.40 -4.91 -15.73
C ALA A 355 -4.41 -5.69 -14.40
N ALA A 356 -5.51 -5.67 -13.65
CA ALA A 356 -5.63 -6.43 -12.41
C ALA A 356 -5.51 -7.95 -12.62
N LEU A 357 -5.88 -8.48 -13.79
CA LEU A 357 -5.75 -9.92 -14.09
C LEU A 357 -4.30 -10.38 -14.20
N PRO A 358 -3.45 -9.81 -15.08
CA PRO A 358 -2.03 -10.16 -15.10
C PRO A 358 -1.32 -9.79 -13.79
N ARG A 359 -1.73 -8.71 -13.12
CA ARG A 359 -1.21 -8.37 -11.79
C ARG A 359 -1.41 -9.50 -10.78
N ALA A 360 -2.58 -10.15 -10.80
CA ALA A 360 -2.86 -11.27 -9.91
C ALA A 360 -1.89 -12.45 -10.10
N VAL A 361 -1.52 -12.76 -11.34
CA VAL A 361 -0.49 -13.78 -11.63
C VAL A 361 0.85 -13.41 -11.00
N VAL A 362 1.27 -12.15 -11.19
CA VAL A 362 2.54 -11.65 -10.64
C VAL A 362 2.53 -11.68 -9.12
N GLU A 363 1.47 -11.19 -8.46
CA GLU A 363 1.39 -11.17 -6.99
C GLU A 363 1.40 -12.58 -6.39
N LEU A 364 0.68 -13.54 -6.97
CA LEU A 364 0.69 -14.93 -6.52
C LEU A 364 2.06 -15.58 -6.71
N TYR A 365 2.76 -15.27 -7.80
CA TYR A 365 4.15 -15.70 -8.00
C TYR A 365 5.08 -15.12 -6.94
N LEU A 366 4.99 -13.81 -6.67
CA LEU A 366 5.76 -13.16 -5.62
C LEU A 366 5.45 -13.75 -4.23
N GLY A 367 4.17 -14.07 -3.95
CA GLY A 367 3.75 -14.76 -2.72
C GLY A 367 4.42 -16.13 -2.57
N ALA A 368 4.45 -16.92 -3.64
CA ALA A 368 5.14 -18.21 -3.66
C ALA A 368 6.66 -18.07 -3.48
N LEU A 369 7.28 -17.06 -4.10
CA LEU A 369 8.71 -16.77 -3.94
C LEU A 369 9.07 -16.33 -2.51
N ARG A 370 8.19 -15.56 -1.85
CA ARG A 370 8.36 -15.20 -0.42
C ARG A 370 8.34 -16.45 0.46
N ALA A 371 7.40 -17.38 0.23
CA ALA A 371 7.36 -18.66 0.92
C ALA A 371 8.63 -19.50 0.68
N LEU A 372 9.17 -19.46 -0.54
CA LEU A 372 10.41 -20.14 -0.93
C LEU A 372 11.70 -19.39 -0.53
N ARG A 373 11.58 -18.20 0.09
CA ARG A 373 12.69 -17.31 0.49
C ARG A 373 13.63 -16.89 -0.66
N ARG A 374 13.09 -16.72 -1.88
CA ARG A 374 13.86 -16.34 -3.08
C ARG A 374 13.83 -14.82 -3.30
N ALA A 375 14.43 -14.05 -2.39
CA ALA A 375 14.39 -12.59 -2.41
C ALA A 375 14.99 -11.96 -3.69
N GLY A 376 16.10 -12.48 -4.22
CA GLY A 376 16.74 -11.93 -5.42
C GLY A 376 15.82 -11.98 -6.66
N VAL A 377 15.04 -13.05 -6.85
CA VAL A 377 14.09 -13.15 -7.95
C VAL A 377 12.94 -12.16 -7.78
N ILE A 378 12.49 -11.94 -6.55
CA ILE A 378 11.46 -10.94 -6.23
C ILE A 378 11.91 -9.54 -6.67
N VAL A 379 13.12 -9.15 -6.29
CA VAL A 379 13.71 -7.85 -6.65
C VAL A 379 13.78 -7.69 -8.17
N PHE A 380 14.27 -8.71 -8.87
CA PHE A 380 14.40 -8.67 -10.34
C PHE A 380 13.06 -8.52 -11.06
N VAL A 381 12.02 -9.27 -10.63
CA VAL A 381 10.68 -9.20 -11.21
C VAL A 381 10.06 -7.82 -10.96
N GLN A 382 10.17 -7.30 -9.74
CA GLN A 382 9.65 -5.99 -9.39
C GLN A 382 10.39 -4.85 -10.09
N PHE A 383 11.71 -4.94 -10.23
CA PHE A 383 12.50 -4.00 -11.01
C PHE A 383 12.06 -3.95 -12.47
N GLY A 384 11.97 -5.11 -13.14
CA GLY A 384 11.55 -5.19 -14.53
C GLY A 384 10.17 -4.60 -14.75
N MET A 385 9.20 -4.95 -13.88
CA MET A 385 7.84 -4.41 -13.94
C MET A 385 7.81 -2.88 -13.72
N ALA A 386 8.53 -2.37 -12.72
CA ALA A 386 8.60 -0.94 -12.44
C ALA A 386 9.27 -0.17 -13.59
N ALA A 387 10.37 -0.69 -14.11
CA ALA A 387 11.09 -0.06 -15.24
C ALA A 387 10.22 0.00 -16.50
N MET A 388 9.51 -1.07 -16.84
CA MET A 388 8.58 -1.08 -17.98
C MET A 388 7.40 -0.14 -17.78
N ALA A 389 6.80 -0.10 -16.58
CA ALA A 389 5.64 0.76 -16.31
C ALA A 389 6.04 2.24 -16.32
N ILE A 390 7.15 2.61 -15.65
CA ILE A 390 7.64 3.99 -15.60
C ILE A 390 8.14 4.42 -16.98
N GLY A 391 8.98 3.61 -17.64
CA GLY A 391 9.49 3.92 -18.98
C GLY A 391 8.39 3.99 -20.02
N GLY A 392 7.43 3.05 -19.99
CA GLY A 392 6.27 3.06 -20.87
C GLY A 392 5.37 4.27 -20.62
N ALA A 393 5.14 4.64 -19.35
CA ALA A 393 4.37 5.83 -19.00
C ALA A 393 5.03 7.10 -19.55
N GLN A 394 6.35 7.25 -19.42
CA GLN A 394 7.09 8.42 -19.96
C GLN A 394 6.97 8.56 -21.49
N VAL A 395 6.94 7.44 -22.21
CA VAL A 395 6.82 7.45 -23.67
C VAL A 395 5.37 7.65 -24.13
N LEU A 396 4.40 7.03 -23.46
CA LEU A 396 3.02 7.01 -23.92
C LEU A 396 2.18 8.17 -23.38
N LEU A 397 2.58 8.78 -22.25
CA LEU A 397 1.86 9.90 -21.64
C LEU A 397 1.79 11.14 -22.56
N PRO A 398 2.88 11.56 -23.25
CA PRO A 398 2.81 12.70 -24.16
C PRO A 398 1.92 12.45 -25.39
N VAL A 399 1.74 11.19 -25.80
CA VAL A 399 1.00 10.82 -27.02
C VAL A 399 -0.48 10.56 -26.74
N TYR A 400 -0.76 9.81 -25.67
CA TYR A 400 -2.11 9.31 -25.36
C TYR A 400 -2.67 9.86 -24.03
N GLY A 401 -2.01 10.86 -23.43
CA GLY A 401 -2.41 11.40 -22.14
C GLY A 401 -2.46 10.31 -21.05
N ILE A 402 -3.38 10.46 -20.10
CA ILE A 402 -3.52 9.50 -18.98
C ILE A 402 -3.86 8.07 -19.43
N THR A 403 -4.52 7.91 -20.58
CA THR A 403 -4.80 6.58 -21.18
C THR A 403 -3.51 5.86 -21.55
N GLY A 404 -2.47 6.60 -22.00
CA GLY A 404 -1.14 6.06 -22.27
C GLY A 404 -0.49 5.43 -21.04
N VAL A 405 -0.73 6.01 -19.86
CA VAL A 405 -0.26 5.41 -18.59
C VAL A 405 -0.97 4.08 -18.31
N GLY A 406 -2.28 4.01 -18.58
CA GLY A 406 -3.05 2.76 -18.48
C GLY A 406 -2.51 1.67 -19.40
N ILE A 407 -2.18 2.02 -20.65
CA ILE A 407 -1.56 1.10 -21.61
C ILE A 407 -0.20 0.62 -21.09
N ALA A 408 0.64 1.53 -20.59
CA ALA A 408 1.96 1.19 -20.04
C ALA A 408 1.85 0.21 -18.85
N ILE A 409 0.93 0.46 -17.92
CA ILE A 409 0.68 -0.39 -16.76
C ILE A 409 0.20 -1.76 -17.19
N LEU A 410 -0.81 -1.84 -18.07
CA LEU A 410 -1.34 -3.09 -18.58
C LEU A 410 -0.26 -3.89 -19.32
N ALA A 411 0.52 -3.26 -20.18
CA ALA A 411 1.60 -3.89 -20.92
C ALA A 411 2.69 -4.41 -19.97
N ALA A 412 3.16 -3.60 -19.02
CA ALA A 412 4.18 -4.00 -18.05
C ALA A 412 3.74 -5.19 -17.21
N GLN A 413 2.50 -5.19 -16.73
CA GLN A 413 1.94 -6.28 -15.94
C GLN A 413 1.73 -7.55 -16.78
N THR A 414 1.26 -7.41 -18.02
CA THR A 414 1.04 -8.53 -18.93
C THR A 414 2.35 -9.19 -19.33
N ILE A 415 3.36 -8.41 -19.75
CA ILE A 415 4.69 -8.91 -20.10
C ILE A 415 5.32 -9.63 -18.91
N THR A 416 5.26 -9.02 -17.72
CA THR A 416 5.77 -9.63 -16.50
C THR A 416 5.03 -10.93 -16.16
N ALA A 417 3.69 -10.95 -16.25
CA ALA A 417 2.90 -12.14 -15.99
C ALA A 417 3.25 -13.28 -16.94
N LEU A 418 3.37 -13.01 -18.24
CA LEU A 418 3.80 -14.00 -19.24
C LEU A 418 5.19 -14.53 -18.94
N ALA A 419 6.14 -13.68 -18.56
CA ALA A 419 7.51 -14.08 -18.22
C ALA A 419 7.57 -15.00 -16.98
N VAL A 420 6.74 -14.74 -15.96
CA VAL A 420 6.73 -15.53 -14.71
C VAL A 420 5.84 -16.76 -14.77
N LEU A 421 4.88 -16.81 -15.70
CA LEU A 421 3.87 -17.87 -15.81
C LEU A 421 4.46 -19.28 -15.89
N PRO A 422 5.52 -19.55 -16.67
CA PRO A 422 6.14 -20.89 -16.71
C PRO A 422 6.72 -21.30 -15.35
N SER A 423 7.32 -20.35 -14.63
CA SER A 423 7.90 -20.59 -13.30
C SER A 423 6.81 -20.80 -12.25
N LEU A 424 5.74 -20.04 -12.30
CA LEU A 424 4.55 -20.21 -11.44
C LEU A 424 3.90 -21.58 -11.69
N TRP A 425 3.77 -21.98 -12.95
CA TRP A 425 3.23 -23.28 -13.33
C TRP A 425 4.08 -24.44 -12.79
N ARG A 426 5.41 -24.34 -12.84
CA ARG A 426 6.34 -25.32 -12.25
C ARG A 426 6.13 -25.45 -10.73
N ILE A 427 5.90 -24.35 -10.03
CA ILE A 427 5.61 -24.35 -8.59
C ILE A 427 4.24 -25.01 -8.35
N ALA A 428 3.22 -24.60 -9.07
CA ALA A 428 1.86 -25.11 -8.92
C ALA A 428 1.70 -26.59 -9.31
N SER A 429 2.55 -27.09 -10.24
CA SER A 429 2.57 -28.53 -10.63
C SER A 429 3.38 -29.43 -9.68
N GLY A 430 4.03 -28.86 -8.64
CA GLY A 430 4.87 -29.62 -7.71
C GLY A 430 6.24 -30.05 -8.27
N ARG A 431 6.54 -29.76 -9.55
CA ARG A 431 7.81 -30.14 -10.18
C ARG A 431 9.03 -29.50 -9.53
N ALA A 432 8.87 -28.32 -8.96
CA ALA A 432 9.92 -27.63 -8.21
C ALA A 432 10.22 -28.29 -6.86
N GLN A 433 9.30 -29.08 -6.31
CA GLN A 433 9.49 -29.85 -5.07
C GLN A 433 10.10 -31.23 -5.36
N ALA A 434 9.66 -31.91 -6.42
CA ALA A 434 10.21 -33.17 -6.84
C ALA A 434 11.73 -33.08 -7.14
N ALA A 435 12.16 -32.01 -7.78
CA ALA A 435 13.58 -31.73 -8.07
C ALA A 435 14.46 -31.47 -6.82
N ARG A 436 13.84 -31.15 -5.67
CA ARG A 436 14.56 -30.98 -4.39
C ARG A 436 14.60 -32.27 -3.57
N LEU A 437 13.61 -33.13 -3.74
CA LEU A 437 13.51 -34.41 -3.05
C LEU A 437 14.31 -35.53 -3.73
N HIS A 438 14.53 -35.39 -5.05
CA HIS A 438 15.40 -36.25 -5.84
C HIS A 438 16.38 -35.32 -6.61
N PRO A 439 17.52 -34.90 -5.99
CA PRO A 439 18.60 -34.31 -6.77
C PRO A 439 18.99 -35.34 -7.85
N PRO A 440 19.24 -34.90 -9.09
CA PRO A 440 19.76 -35.81 -10.10
C PRO A 440 20.98 -36.51 -9.51
N ASP A 441 20.97 -37.84 -9.56
CA ASP A 441 22.10 -38.67 -9.13
C ASP A 441 23.39 -38.08 -9.66
N ASP A 442 24.29 -37.76 -8.75
CA ASP A 442 25.65 -37.29 -9.11
C ASP A 442 26.35 -38.38 -9.90
N PRO A 443 26.61 -38.23 -11.20
CA PRO A 443 27.23 -39.27 -11.99
C PRO A 443 28.73 -39.45 -11.68
N GLY A 444 29.20 -38.94 -10.52
CA GLY A 444 30.60 -38.92 -10.09
C GLY A 444 31.00 -39.85 -8.96
N GLY A 445 30.13 -40.77 -8.54
CA GLY A 445 30.48 -41.82 -7.56
C GLY A 445 31.29 -42.95 -8.20
N VAL A 446 32.44 -42.65 -8.78
CA VAL A 446 33.45 -43.70 -9.09
C VAL A 446 34.35 -43.88 -7.88
N GLN A 447 34.28 -45.08 -7.37
CA GLN A 447 35.15 -45.67 -6.37
C GLN A 447 36.64 -45.38 -6.61
N ALA A 448 37.32 -44.95 -5.56
CA ALA A 448 38.74 -45.27 -5.32
C ALA A 448 38.96 -45.30 -3.79
#